data_9fff55620f1013cc2b86186703c2a23c
#
_entry.id   9fff55620f1013cc2b86186703c2a23c
#
_cell.length_a   1.000
_cell.length_b   1.000
_cell.length_c   1.000
_cell.angle_alpha   90.00
_cell.angle_beta   90.00
_cell.angle_gamma   90.00
#
_symmetry.space_group_name_H-M   'P 1'
#
loop_
_entity.id
_entity.type
_entity.pdbx_description
1 polymer ?
#
loop_
_entity_poly.entity_id
_entity_poly.type
_entity_poly.pdbx_seq_one_letter_code
_entity_poly.pdbx_strand_id
1 'polypeptide(L)'
;IPGYPELMTKIFGELWKQRVLYPVQVTYDVMALVAAIGVAYRLAERKKVDPISCGAISLTTFLLLTPFNILHKVGESTITVTGINIGLVGSKGLFVAIIVGVCSTQLVKFAIDKNLVIKMPDSVPPAVSKSFSALIPAMITIVLALIIRIGFEITPFEHIHNFITIILGKPLTILGGSFLGTIL
;
A
#
# COMPACT_ATOMS: atom_id res chain seq x y z
N ILE A 1 1.40 3.76 35.70
CA ILE A 1 2.10 4.27 36.89
C ILE A 1 1.32 5.51 37.32
N PRO A 2 0.77 5.57 38.55
CA PRO A 2 0.10 6.76 39.07
C PRO A 2 1.05 7.96 39.01
N GLY A 3 0.55 9.13 38.56
CA GLY A 3 1.35 10.37 38.48
C GLY A 3 2.19 10.53 37.18
N TYR A 4 2.35 9.47 36.34
CA TYR A 4 3.11 9.57 35.10
C TYR A 4 2.52 10.60 34.10
N PRO A 5 1.19 10.63 33.85
CA PRO A 5 0.62 11.61 32.95
C PRO A 5 0.80 13.07 33.42
N GLU A 6 0.72 13.31 34.74
CA GLU A 6 0.88 14.63 35.34
C GLU A 6 2.32 15.12 35.22
N LEU A 7 3.30 14.24 35.47
CA LEU A 7 4.72 14.55 35.32
C LEU A 7 5.03 14.90 33.86
N MET A 8 4.54 14.10 32.91
CA MET A 8 4.74 14.33 31.46
C MET A 8 4.08 15.62 30.99
N THR A 9 2.90 15.93 31.52
CA THR A 9 2.21 17.20 31.21
C THR A 9 3.00 18.40 31.75
N LYS A 10 3.59 18.28 32.93
CA LYS A 10 4.40 19.34 33.54
C LYS A 10 5.71 19.60 32.78
N ILE A 11 6.34 18.55 32.21
CA ILE A 11 7.61 18.65 31.49
C ILE A 11 7.40 19.05 30.03
N PHE A 12 6.43 18.46 29.34
CA PHE A 12 6.24 18.58 27.88
C PHE A 12 4.99 19.36 27.47
N GLY A 13 4.18 19.81 28.42
CA GLY A 13 2.93 20.52 28.21
C GLY A 13 1.75 19.60 27.90
N GLU A 14 0.53 20.14 27.79
CA GLU A 14 -0.72 19.37 27.62
C GLU A 14 -0.75 18.52 26.34
N LEU A 15 -0.06 18.94 25.29
CA LEU A 15 -0.01 18.26 23.99
C LEU A 15 1.06 17.17 23.89
N TRP A 16 1.69 16.78 24.99
CA TRP A 16 2.79 15.80 24.94
C TRP A 16 2.39 14.46 24.34
N LYS A 17 1.18 13.96 24.60
CA LYS A 17 0.67 12.71 24.03
C LYS A 17 0.63 12.76 22.51
N GLN A 18 0.14 13.85 21.93
CA GLN A 18 0.10 14.02 20.48
C GLN A 18 1.50 14.05 19.89
N ARG A 19 2.44 14.77 20.52
CA ARG A 19 3.82 14.88 20.05
C ARG A 19 4.55 13.55 20.06
N VAL A 20 4.36 12.74 21.10
CA VAL A 20 4.95 11.39 21.20
C VAL A 20 4.32 10.42 20.19
N LEU A 21 3.11 10.66 19.71
CA LEU A 21 2.46 9.85 18.68
C LEU A 21 2.90 10.17 17.25
N TYR A 22 3.56 11.31 16.97
CA TYR A 22 4.01 11.65 15.62
C TYR A 22 4.91 10.56 14.98
N PRO A 23 5.92 10.00 15.67
CA PRO A 23 6.71 8.89 15.11
C PRO A 23 5.86 7.66 14.77
N VAL A 24 4.84 7.36 15.58
CA VAL A 24 3.93 6.24 15.34
C VAL A 24 3.11 6.48 14.07
N GLN A 25 2.58 7.70 13.89
CA GLN A 25 1.81 8.06 12.70
C GLN A 25 2.63 7.95 11.41
N VAL A 26 3.87 8.43 11.41
CA VAL A 26 4.73 8.36 10.22
C VAL A 26 5.35 6.98 9.97
N THR A 27 5.13 6.02 10.86
CA THR A 27 5.61 4.63 10.69
C THR A 27 4.45 3.67 10.47
N TYR A 28 3.59 3.47 11.48
CA TYR A 28 2.50 2.48 11.43
C TYR A 28 1.35 2.89 10.53
N ASP A 29 1.01 4.18 10.48
CA ASP A 29 -0.14 4.65 9.70
C ASP A 29 0.13 4.71 8.19
N VAL A 30 1.40 4.64 7.77
CA VAL A 30 1.79 4.61 6.34
C VAL A 30 2.59 3.35 5.96
N MET A 31 2.61 2.37 6.84
CA MET A 31 3.39 1.13 6.69
C MET A 31 3.12 0.41 5.37
N ALA A 32 1.88 0.37 4.89
CA ALA A 32 1.54 -0.29 3.64
C ALA A 32 2.13 0.41 2.41
N LEU A 33 2.26 1.75 2.42
CA LEU A 33 2.90 2.49 1.34
C LEU A 33 4.37 2.12 1.21
N VAL A 34 5.06 2.07 2.35
CA VAL A 34 6.48 1.67 2.41
C VAL A 34 6.64 0.21 1.98
N ALA A 35 5.74 -0.67 2.42
CA ALA A 35 5.76 -2.08 2.03
C ALA A 35 5.51 -2.29 0.53
N ALA A 36 4.56 -1.56 -0.08
CA ALA A 36 4.29 -1.63 -1.51
C ALA A 36 5.54 -1.33 -2.34
N ILE A 37 6.28 -0.28 -1.97
CA ILE A 37 7.55 0.08 -2.63
C ILE A 37 8.62 -0.97 -2.33
N GLY A 38 8.83 -1.30 -1.05
CA GLY A 38 9.94 -2.15 -0.61
C GLY A 38 9.87 -3.58 -1.14
N VAL A 39 8.68 -4.18 -1.16
CA VAL A 39 8.46 -5.53 -1.69
C VAL A 39 8.72 -5.56 -3.19
N ALA A 40 8.17 -4.59 -3.94
CA ALA A 40 8.37 -4.50 -5.38
C ALA A 40 9.85 -4.25 -5.72
N TYR A 41 10.51 -3.36 -5.00
CA TYR A 41 11.92 -3.05 -5.16
C TYR A 41 12.80 -4.30 -5.00
N ARG A 42 12.64 -5.01 -3.87
CA ARG A 42 13.43 -6.23 -3.59
C ARG A 42 13.16 -7.36 -4.56
N LEU A 43 11.91 -7.51 -5.00
CA LEU A 43 11.58 -8.53 -6.00
C LEU A 43 12.16 -8.17 -7.37
N ALA A 44 12.15 -6.89 -7.75
CA ALA A 44 12.72 -6.40 -8.99
C ALA A 44 14.23 -6.61 -9.07
N GLU A 45 14.97 -6.38 -7.96
CA GLU A 45 16.41 -6.70 -7.87
C GLU A 45 16.67 -8.19 -8.20
N ARG A 46 15.90 -9.09 -7.57
CA ARG A 46 16.03 -10.54 -7.82
C ARG A 46 15.69 -10.93 -9.25
N LYS A 47 14.75 -10.23 -9.88
CA LYS A 47 14.31 -10.49 -11.26
C LYS A 47 15.11 -9.73 -12.31
N LYS A 48 16.11 -8.95 -11.90
CA LYS A 48 16.99 -8.16 -12.77
C LYS A 48 16.21 -7.17 -13.67
N VAL A 49 15.15 -6.57 -13.12
CA VAL A 49 14.42 -5.45 -13.71
C VAL A 49 14.65 -4.18 -12.88
N ASP A 50 14.32 -3.00 -13.41
CA ASP A 50 14.60 -1.74 -12.71
C ASP A 50 13.81 -1.61 -11.40
N PRO A 51 14.49 -1.61 -10.22
CA PRO A 51 13.81 -1.65 -8.92
C PRO A 51 13.02 -0.36 -8.62
N ILE A 52 13.53 0.79 -9.05
CA ILE A 52 12.89 2.10 -8.79
C ILE A 52 11.58 2.18 -9.54
N SER A 53 11.58 1.85 -10.83
CA SER A 53 10.36 1.83 -11.64
C SER A 53 9.32 0.85 -11.08
N CYS A 54 9.74 -0.35 -10.69
CA CYS A 54 8.84 -1.34 -10.08
C CYS A 54 8.24 -0.84 -8.77
N GLY A 55 9.04 -0.19 -7.91
CA GLY A 55 8.56 0.41 -6.67
C GLY A 55 7.52 1.50 -6.91
N ALA A 56 7.78 2.40 -7.86
CA ALA A 56 6.86 3.47 -8.24
C ALA A 56 5.55 2.92 -8.83
N ILE A 57 5.62 1.94 -9.73
CA ILE A 57 4.46 1.28 -10.33
C ILE A 57 3.63 0.58 -9.26
N SER A 58 4.28 -0.12 -8.33
CA SER A 58 3.60 -0.80 -7.22
C SER A 58 2.87 0.18 -6.32
N LEU A 59 3.51 1.28 -5.93
CA LEU A 59 2.88 2.31 -5.11
C LEU A 59 1.65 2.91 -5.80
N THR A 60 1.79 3.28 -7.08
CA THR A 60 0.70 3.84 -7.87
C THR A 60 -0.46 2.84 -8.00
N THR A 61 -0.14 1.57 -8.23
CA THR A 61 -1.13 0.47 -8.30
C THR A 61 -1.84 0.27 -6.97
N PHE A 62 -1.11 0.29 -5.85
CA PHE A 62 -1.68 0.17 -4.50
C PHE A 62 -2.62 1.33 -4.20
N LEU A 63 -2.22 2.56 -4.49
CA LEU A 63 -3.06 3.74 -4.32
C LEU A 63 -4.29 3.69 -5.22
N LEU A 64 -4.16 3.25 -6.47
CA LEU A 64 -5.30 3.09 -7.38
C LEU A 64 -6.34 2.10 -6.83
N LEU A 65 -5.91 1.02 -6.18
CA LEU A 65 -6.78 0.03 -5.55
C LEU A 65 -7.34 0.45 -4.19
N THR A 66 -6.83 1.54 -3.62
CA THR A 66 -7.30 2.10 -2.35
C THR A 66 -8.42 3.11 -2.61
N PRO A 67 -9.57 3.04 -1.91
CA PRO A 67 -10.64 4.02 -2.08
C PRO A 67 -10.22 5.41 -1.58
N PHE A 68 -10.52 6.44 -2.38
CA PHE A 68 -10.24 7.84 -2.05
C PHE A 68 -11.44 8.58 -1.43
N ASN A 69 -12.58 7.90 -1.30
CA ASN A 69 -13.77 8.48 -0.71
C ASN A 69 -13.92 8.02 0.74
N ILE A 70 -13.99 8.97 1.65
CA ILE A 70 -14.23 8.74 3.08
C ILE A 70 -15.61 9.26 3.42
N LEU A 71 -16.48 8.37 3.93
CA LEU A 71 -17.78 8.75 4.44
C LEU A 71 -17.61 9.33 5.85
N HIS A 72 -17.91 10.60 6.02
CA HIS A 72 -17.84 11.28 7.30
C HIS A 72 -19.24 11.67 7.78
N LYS A 73 -19.60 11.25 9.00
CA LYS A 73 -20.89 11.60 9.60
C LYS A 73 -20.75 12.95 10.30
N VAL A 74 -21.59 13.91 9.91
CA VAL A 74 -21.72 15.22 10.55
C VAL A 74 -23.16 15.35 11.05
N GLY A 75 -23.40 15.11 12.35
CA GLY A 75 -24.74 15.00 12.91
C GLY A 75 -25.50 13.81 12.28
N GLU A 76 -26.69 14.06 11.76
CA GLU A 76 -27.52 13.05 11.06
C GLU A 76 -27.17 12.90 9.57
N SER A 77 -26.36 13.80 9.02
CA SER A 77 -25.98 13.80 7.60
C SER A 77 -24.67 13.05 7.38
N THR A 78 -24.58 12.33 6.27
CA THR A 78 -23.33 11.70 5.84
C THR A 78 -22.79 12.49 4.64
N ILE A 79 -21.57 13.01 4.78
CA ILE A 79 -20.85 13.71 3.70
C ILE A 79 -19.72 12.83 3.17
N THR A 80 -19.47 12.87 1.86
CA THR A 80 -18.34 12.22 1.24
C THR A 80 -17.18 13.21 1.17
N VAL A 81 -16.06 12.88 1.78
CA VAL A 81 -14.83 13.67 1.72
C VAL A 81 -13.80 12.92 0.92
N THR A 82 -13.16 13.60 -0.04
CA THR A 82 -12.05 13.03 -0.80
C THR A 82 -10.80 13.00 0.09
N GLY A 83 -10.26 11.83 0.32
CA GLY A 83 -9.07 11.64 1.13
C GLY A 83 -8.63 10.18 1.18
N ILE A 84 -7.46 9.92 1.71
CA ILE A 84 -6.94 8.56 1.89
C ILE A 84 -7.26 8.11 3.32
N ASN A 85 -7.94 6.98 3.44
CA ASN A 85 -8.20 6.39 4.75
C ASN A 85 -6.89 5.81 5.32
N ILE A 86 -6.40 6.45 6.39
CA ILE A 86 -5.15 6.07 7.09
C ILE A 86 -5.18 4.59 7.48
N GLY A 87 -6.32 4.05 7.89
CA GLY A 87 -6.44 2.63 8.24
C GLY A 87 -6.12 1.69 7.07
N LEU A 88 -6.37 2.10 5.82
CA LEU A 88 -6.11 1.28 4.63
C LEU A 88 -4.68 1.41 4.10
N VAL A 89 -3.96 2.47 4.46
CA VAL A 89 -2.54 2.65 4.09
C VAL A 89 -1.59 2.27 5.23
N GLY A 90 -2.12 2.03 6.42
CA GLY A 90 -1.42 1.50 7.59
C GLY A 90 -1.40 -0.04 7.64
N SER A 91 -1.44 -0.58 8.83
CA SER A 91 -1.29 -2.02 9.09
C SER A 91 -2.34 -2.90 8.40
N LYS A 92 -3.59 -2.44 8.28
CA LYS A 92 -4.66 -3.19 7.58
C LYS A 92 -4.40 -3.33 6.08
N GLY A 93 -3.74 -2.34 5.47
CA GLY A 93 -3.36 -2.36 4.06
C GLY A 93 -2.12 -3.18 3.74
N LEU A 94 -1.38 -3.64 4.74
CA LEU A 94 -0.08 -4.29 4.56
C LEU A 94 -0.15 -5.52 3.65
N PHE A 95 -1.15 -6.38 3.85
CA PHE A 95 -1.32 -7.58 3.01
C PHE A 95 -1.63 -7.23 1.56
N VAL A 96 -2.49 -6.23 1.34
CA VAL A 96 -2.77 -5.72 -0.02
C VAL A 96 -1.49 -5.18 -0.65
N ALA A 97 -0.70 -4.41 0.09
CA ALA A 97 0.55 -3.83 -0.37
C ALA A 97 1.57 -4.91 -0.80
N ILE A 98 1.70 -5.99 -0.03
CA ILE A 98 2.58 -7.12 -0.37
C ILE A 98 2.12 -7.80 -1.65
N ILE A 99 0.83 -8.11 -1.77
CA ILE A 99 0.25 -8.76 -2.95
C ILE A 99 0.44 -7.88 -4.18
N VAL A 100 0.12 -6.59 -4.06
CA VAL A 100 0.30 -5.62 -5.15
C VAL A 100 1.77 -5.48 -5.54
N GLY A 101 2.68 -5.42 -4.57
CA GLY A 101 4.12 -5.36 -4.81
C GLY A 101 4.64 -6.55 -5.61
N VAL A 102 4.17 -7.75 -5.25
CA VAL A 102 4.53 -8.98 -5.99
C VAL A 102 3.90 -9.00 -7.37
N CYS A 103 2.59 -8.77 -7.49
CA CYS A 103 1.87 -8.86 -8.75
C CYS A 103 2.32 -7.81 -9.76
N SER A 104 2.48 -6.54 -9.35
CA SER A 104 2.94 -5.47 -10.22
C SER A 104 4.34 -5.73 -10.76
N THR A 105 5.27 -6.18 -9.91
CA THR A 105 6.62 -6.53 -10.34
C THR A 105 6.63 -7.72 -11.30
N GLN A 106 5.77 -8.73 -11.11
CA GLN A 106 5.63 -9.85 -12.04
C GLN A 106 5.10 -9.39 -13.39
N LEU A 107 4.10 -8.49 -13.42
CA LEU A 107 3.55 -7.92 -14.64
C LEU A 107 4.59 -7.10 -15.40
N VAL A 108 5.37 -6.27 -14.69
CA VAL A 108 6.49 -5.52 -15.29
C VAL A 108 7.50 -6.47 -15.91
N LYS A 109 7.92 -7.50 -15.18
CA LYS A 109 8.85 -8.50 -15.70
C LYS A 109 8.29 -9.21 -16.93
N PHE A 110 7.04 -9.65 -16.89
CA PHE A 110 6.36 -10.28 -18.01
C PHE A 110 6.33 -9.36 -19.26
N ALA A 111 6.00 -8.09 -19.09
CA ALA A 111 5.99 -7.13 -20.19
C ALA A 111 7.38 -6.94 -20.82
N ILE A 112 8.42 -6.87 -19.98
CA ILE A 112 9.82 -6.76 -20.44
C ILE A 112 10.22 -8.03 -21.20
N ASP A 113 9.93 -9.22 -20.70
CA ASP A 113 10.25 -10.51 -21.34
C ASP A 113 9.54 -10.68 -22.70
N LYS A 114 8.35 -10.07 -22.84
CA LYS A 114 7.61 -10.04 -24.12
C LYS A 114 8.03 -8.88 -25.02
N ASN A 115 9.10 -8.16 -24.71
CA ASN A 115 9.55 -6.97 -25.44
C ASN A 115 8.49 -5.85 -25.56
N LEU A 116 7.52 -5.78 -24.65
CA LEU A 116 6.53 -4.72 -24.56
C LEU A 116 7.13 -3.51 -23.85
N VAL A 117 8.15 -2.92 -24.44
CA VAL A 117 8.93 -1.79 -23.90
C VAL A 117 9.26 -0.79 -24.99
N ILE A 118 9.43 0.47 -24.61
CA ILE A 118 9.97 1.48 -25.53
C ILE A 118 11.47 1.31 -25.58
N LYS A 119 12.00 0.98 -26.75
CA LYS A 119 13.45 0.88 -27.00
C LYS A 119 13.98 2.27 -27.35
N MET A 120 14.99 2.70 -26.62
CA MET A 120 15.69 3.95 -26.88
C MET A 120 17.00 3.71 -27.63
N PRO A 121 17.46 4.65 -28.48
CA PRO A 121 18.80 4.60 -29.09
C PRO A 121 19.89 4.61 -28.02
N ASP A 122 21.06 4.03 -28.37
CA ASP A 122 22.23 3.94 -27.46
C ASP A 122 22.81 5.31 -27.04
N SER A 123 22.46 6.38 -27.76
CA SER A 123 22.84 7.75 -27.44
C SER A 123 22.12 8.33 -26.19
N VAL A 124 21.05 7.68 -25.71
CA VAL A 124 20.28 8.16 -24.57
C VAL A 124 20.90 7.67 -23.26
N PRO A 125 21.04 8.56 -22.24
CA PRO A 125 21.58 8.16 -20.94
C PRO A 125 20.81 6.98 -20.33
N PRO A 126 21.48 5.99 -19.70
CA PRO A 126 20.86 4.76 -19.19
C PRO A 126 19.71 4.97 -18.22
N ALA A 127 19.78 6.03 -17.38
CA ALA A 127 18.71 6.36 -16.43
C ALA A 127 17.42 6.75 -17.16
N VAL A 128 17.53 7.57 -18.20
CA VAL A 128 16.39 8.01 -19.03
C VAL A 128 15.81 6.82 -19.79
N SER A 129 16.68 6.02 -20.44
CA SER A 129 16.28 4.82 -21.19
C SER A 129 15.47 3.84 -20.32
N LYS A 130 15.90 3.59 -19.06
CA LYS A 130 15.16 2.73 -18.10
C LYS A 130 13.77 3.29 -17.77
N SER A 131 13.66 4.59 -17.55
CA SER A 131 12.38 5.24 -17.24
C SER A 131 11.38 5.10 -18.39
N PHE A 132 11.82 5.35 -19.62
CA PHE A 132 10.98 5.17 -20.81
C PHE A 132 10.61 3.70 -21.08
N SER A 133 11.53 2.77 -20.84
CA SER A 133 11.25 1.34 -20.98
C SER A 133 10.18 0.85 -20.00
N ALA A 134 10.03 1.51 -18.85
CA ALA A 134 9.03 1.17 -17.85
C ALA A 134 7.62 1.72 -18.17
N LEU A 135 7.45 2.64 -19.13
CA LEU A 135 6.15 3.28 -19.39
C LEU A 135 5.07 2.30 -19.85
N ILE A 136 5.38 1.45 -20.84
CA ILE A 136 4.40 0.45 -21.32
C ILE A 136 4.06 -0.57 -20.24
N PRO A 137 5.03 -1.19 -19.52
CA PRO A 137 4.76 -2.04 -18.37
C PRO A 137 3.91 -1.35 -17.29
N ALA A 138 4.19 -0.08 -16.99
CA ALA A 138 3.40 0.70 -16.03
C ALA A 138 1.94 0.86 -16.48
N MET A 139 1.73 1.24 -17.75
CA MET A 139 0.40 1.43 -18.31
C MET A 139 -0.42 0.12 -18.27
N ILE A 140 0.19 -1.00 -18.65
CA ILE A 140 -0.46 -2.32 -18.59
C ILE A 140 -0.86 -2.64 -17.15
N THR A 141 0.03 -2.43 -16.20
CA THR A 141 -0.21 -2.73 -14.76
C THR A 141 -1.34 -1.84 -14.20
N ILE A 142 -1.33 -0.55 -14.52
CA ILE A 142 -2.35 0.41 -14.07
C ILE A 142 -3.72 0.09 -14.69
N VAL A 143 -3.79 -0.24 -15.98
CA VAL A 143 -5.04 -0.62 -16.64
C VAL A 143 -5.62 -1.89 -16.03
N LEU A 144 -4.80 -2.91 -15.78
CA LEU A 144 -5.23 -4.13 -15.11
C LEU A 144 -5.73 -3.84 -13.68
N ALA A 145 -5.03 -3.00 -12.94
CA ALA A 145 -5.47 -2.59 -11.61
C ALA A 145 -6.79 -1.83 -11.64
N LEU A 146 -7.01 -0.97 -12.65
CA LEU A 146 -8.28 -0.27 -12.84
C LEU A 146 -9.44 -1.24 -13.11
N ILE A 147 -9.21 -2.23 -13.97
CA ILE A 147 -10.22 -3.28 -14.25
C ILE A 147 -10.55 -4.05 -12.95
N ILE A 148 -9.54 -4.42 -12.16
CA ILE A 148 -9.72 -5.08 -10.88
C ILE A 148 -10.52 -4.18 -9.92
N ARG A 149 -10.18 -2.90 -9.82
CA ARG A 149 -10.90 -1.94 -8.97
C ARG A 149 -12.37 -1.86 -9.34
N ILE A 150 -12.69 -1.61 -10.62
CA ILE A 150 -14.07 -1.55 -11.12
C ILE A 150 -14.81 -2.88 -10.85
N GLY A 151 -14.12 -4.02 -11.05
CA GLY A 151 -14.66 -5.32 -10.72
C GLY A 151 -15.06 -5.46 -9.24
N PHE A 152 -14.23 -4.96 -8.32
CA PHE A 152 -14.56 -5.00 -6.89
C PHE A 152 -15.68 -4.03 -6.48
N GLU A 153 -15.79 -2.87 -7.13
CA GLU A 153 -16.87 -1.90 -6.89
C GLU A 153 -18.28 -2.48 -7.16
N ILE A 154 -18.37 -3.50 -8.06
CA ILE A 154 -19.64 -4.20 -8.39
C ILE A 154 -19.93 -5.33 -7.40
N THR A 155 -18.94 -5.75 -6.58
CA THR A 155 -19.09 -6.84 -5.63
C THR A 155 -19.53 -6.35 -4.25
N PRO A 156 -20.08 -7.22 -3.37
CA PRO A 156 -20.41 -6.87 -1.98
C PRO A 156 -19.19 -6.45 -1.14
N PHE A 157 -17.99 -6.62 -1.65
CA PHE A 157 -16.75 -6.26 -0.95
C PHE A 157 -16.38 -4.79 -1.12
N GLU A 158 -16.99 -4.08 -2.09
CA GLU A 158 -16.75 -2.66 -2.43
C GLU A 158 -15.33 -2.36 -2.90
N HIS A 159 -14.31 -2.93 -2.24
CA HIS A 159 -12.90 -2.77 -2.60
C HIS A 159 -12.03 -3.94 -2.15
N ILE A 160 -10.86 -4.08 -2.77
CA ILE A 160 -9.94 -5.20 -2.55
C ILE A 160 -9.45 -5.32 -1.10
N HIS A 161 -9.34 -4.21 -0.36
CA HIS A 161 -8.94 -4.22 1.05
C HIS A 161 -9.94 -4.99 1.91
N ASN A 162 -11.25 -4.78 1.72
CA ASN A 162 -12.29 -5.53 2.43
C ASN A 162 -12.21 -7.02 2.11
N PHE A 163 -12.09 -7.36 0.83
CA PHE A 163 -11.95 -8.75 0.39
C PHE A 163 -10.78 -9.47 1.07
N ILE A 164 -9.59 -8.87 1.02
CA ILE A 164 -8.38 -9.44 1.62
C ILE A 164 -8.50 -9.51 3.15
N THR A 165 -9.08 -8.49 3.78
CA THR A 165 -9.30 -8.49 5.24
C THR A 165 -10.25 -9.61 5.66
N ILE A 166 -11.29 -9.89 4.89
CA ILE A 166 -12.23 -10.99 5.20
C ILE A 166 -11.56 -12.35 5.00
N ILE A 167 -10.81 -12.53 3.91
CA ILE A 167 -10.15 -13.82 3.62
C ILE A 167 -9.04 -14.12 4.60
N LEU A 168 -8.17 -13.14 4.88
CA LEU A 168 -7.01 -13.34 5.76
C LEU A 168 -7.34 -13.11 7.24
N GLY A 169 -8.28 -12.20 7.53
CA GLY A 169 -8.66 -11.86 8.89
C GLY A 169 -9.28 -13.04 9.64
N LYS A 170 -10.20 -13.79 9.01
CA LYS A 170 -10.82 -14.96 9.64
C LYS A 170 -9.80 -16.04 10.07
N PRO A 171 -8.89 -16.51 9.20
CA PRO A 171 -7.85 -17.46 9.62
C PRO A 171 -6.93 -16.90 10.71
N LEU A 172 -6.53 -15.63 10.60
CA LEU A 172 -5.63 -15.00 11.56
C LEU A 172 -6.28 -14.82 12.94
N THR A 173 -7.57 -14.47 13.00
CA THR A 173 -8.29 -14.39 14.28
C THR A 173 -8.48 -15.77 14.93
N ILE A 174 -8.70 -16.81 14.14
CA ILE A 174 -8.79 -18.19 14.63
C ILE A 174 -7.43 -18.65 15.19
N LEU A 175 -6.33 -18.36 14.47
CA LEU A 175 -4.98 -18.70 14.92
C LEU A 175 -4.54 -17.87 16.13
N GLY A 176 -4.78 -16.56 16.11
CA GLY A 176 -4.39 -15.65 17.19
C GLY A 176 -5.26 -15.77 18.44
N GLY A 177 -6.52 -16.19 18.30
CA GLY A 177 -7.44 -16.46 19.43
C GLY A 177 -7.39 -17.90 19.97
N SER A 178 -6.63 -18.79 19.33
CA SER A 178 -6.44 -20.14 19.83
C SER A 178 -5.33 -20.19 20.89
N PHE A 179 -5.48 -21.11 21.84
CA PHE A 179 -4.47 -21.36 22.90
C PHE A 179 -3.07 -21.68 22.32
N LEU A 180 -3.02 -22.28 21.12
CA LEU A 180 -1.79 -22.54 20.37
C LEU A 180 -1.15 -21.25 19.82
N GLY A 181 -1.93 -20.25 19.41
CA GLY A 181 -1.42 -18.97 18.94
C GLY A 181 -0.87 -18.07 20.05
N THR A 182 -1.15 -18.36 21.31
CA THR A 182 -0.59 -17.64 22.47
C THR A 182 0.74 -18.24 22.94
N ILE A 183 1.09 -19.46 22.50
CA ILE A 183 2.32 -20.18 22.91
C ILE A 183 3.42 -20.07 21.83
N LEU A 184 3.07 -19.76 20.56
CA LEU A 184 4.00 -19.50 19.46
C LEU A 184 4.39 -18.03 19.40
#